data_52da165911c584d9c6d0f4452c190421
#
_entry.id   52da165911c584d9c6d0f4452c190421
#
_cell.length_a   1.000
_cell.length_b   1.000
_cell.length_c   1.000
_cell.angle_alpha   90.00
_cell.angle_beta   90.00
_cell.angle_gamma   90.00
#
_symmetry.space_group_name_H-M   'P 1'
#
loop_
_entity.id
_entity.type
_entity.pdbx_description
1 polymer ?
#
loop_
_entity_poly.entity_id
_entity_poly.type
_entity_poly.pdbx_seq_one_letter_code
_entity_poly.pdbx_strand_id
1 'polypeptide(L)'
;RTAEQLKNQLNKTIEYEKCLLPSTKYLDTALLIAGVDYTYAPTYGNGQINYASTNYFNSSNGVNAHIFLHPESGSRRDSILTLMNQGIGFINYTGHGEDYRWMNPNITTTDLDSLKNWHKYSVVITNG
;
A
#
# COMPACT_ATOMS: atom_id res chain seq x y z
N ARG A 1 -0.72 -14.64 17.17
CA ARG A 1 -1.56 -14.92 15.97
C ARG A 1 -2.45 -16.10 16.26
N THR A 2 -3.73 -16.05 15.86
CA THR A 2 -4.71 -17.12 16.09
C THR A 2 -4.92 -17.95 14.83
N ALA A 3 -5.48 -19.17 14.97
CA ALA A 3 -5.85 -20.01 13.83
C ALA A 3 -6.88 -19.32 12.91
N GLU A 4 -7.77 -18.50 13.46
CA GLU A 4 -8.74 -17.72 12.70
C GLU A 4 -8.07 -16.65 11.85
N GLN A 5 -7.11 -15.91 12.40
CA GLN A 5 -6.33 -14.92 11.63
C GLN A 5 -5.56 -15.59 10.47
N LEU A 6 -4.99 -16.76 10.69
CA LEU A 6 -4.33 -17.54 9.64
C LEU A 6 -5.32 -17.98 8.56
N LYS A 7 -6.49 -18.49 8.96
CA LYS A 7 -7.54 -18.90 8.02
C LYS A 7 -8.00 -17.73 7.14
N ASN A 8 -8.20 -16.56 7.74
CA ASN A 8 -8.58 -15.36 7.00
C ASN A 8 -7.50 -14.95 5.98
N GLN A 9 -6.23 -15.02 6.35
CA GLN A 9 -5.13 -14.75 5.44
C GLN A 9 -5.08 -15.76 4.28
N LEU A 10 -5.22 -17.04 4.57
CA LEU A 10 -5.25 -18.10 3.55
C LEU A 10 -6.44 -17.95 2.60
N ASN A 11 -7.62 -17.63 3.10
CA ASN A 11 -8.80 -17.42 2.28
C ASN A 11 -8.60 -16.27 1.28
N LYS A 12 -8.02 -15.14 1.72
CA LYS A 12 -7.69 -14.02 0.84
C LYS A 12 -6.71 -14.42 -0.26
N THR A 13 -5.67 -15.17 0.10
CA THR A 13 -4.67 -15.67 -0.86
C THR A 13 -5.31 -16.62 -1.87
N ILE A 14 -6.13 -17.57 -1.41
CA ILE A 14 -6.83 -18.52 -2.28
C ILE A 14 -7.79 -17.81 -3.23
N GLU A 15 -8.54 -16.82 -2.74
CA GLU A 15 -9.45 -16.02 -3.57
C GLU A 15 -8.70 -15.29 -4.68
N TYR A 16 -7.56 -14.69 -4.35
CA TYR A 16 -6.69 -13.99 -5.30
C TYR A 16 -6.10 -14.98 -6.34
N GLU A 17 -5.46 -16.05 -5.89
CA GLU A 17 -4.80 -17.05 -6.73
C GLU A 17 -5.77 -17.79 -7.68
N LYS A 18 -7.00 -18.00 -7.25
CA LYS A 18 -8.05 -18.65 -8.05
C LYS A 18 -8.83 -17.67 -8.92
N CYS A 19 -8.46 -16.40 -8.96
CA CYS A 19 -9.17 -15.34 -9.69
C CYS A 19 -10.67 -15.27 -9.35
N LEU A 20 -11.03 -15.49 -8.09
CA LEU A 20 -12.42 -15.46 -7.62
C LEU A 20 -12.90 -14.06 -7.22
N LEU A 21 -12.11 -13.03 -7.50
CA LEU A 21 -12.41 -11.65 -7.17
C LEU A 21 -13.62 -11.16 -7.98
N PRO A 22 -14.63 -10.54 -7.37
CA PRO A 22 -15.82 -10.01 -8.08
C PRO A 22 -15.48 -8.91 -9.08
N SER A 23 -14.36 -8.24 -8.91
CA SER A 23 -13.84 -7.22 -9.83
C SER A 23 -12.31 -7.21 -9.77
N THR A 24 -11.69 -7.10 -10.94
CA THR A 24 -10.23 -7.00 -11.11
C THR A 24 -9.77 -5.57 -11.44
N LYS A 25 -10.69 -4.61 -11.55
CA LYS A 25 -10.39 -3.22 -11.96
C LYS A 25 -9.42 -2.47 -11.06
N TYR A 26 -9.22 -2.92 -9.81
CA TYR A 26 -8.31 -2.29 -8.88
C TYR A 26 -6.88 -2.88 -8.97
N LEU A 27 -6.70 -4.00 -9.68
CA LEU A 27 -5.41 -4.71 -9.74
C LEU A 27 -4.34 -3.94 -10.54
N ASP A 28 -4.76 -3.06 -11.44
CA ASP A 28 -3.88 -2.16 -12.20
C ASP A 28 -3.52 -0.87 -11.44
N THR A 29 -3.95 -0.73 -10.19
CA THR A 29 -3.65 0.43 -9.36
C THR A 29 -2.52 0.15 -8.39
N ALA A 30 -1.64 1.13 -8.21
CA ALA A 30 -0.55 1.07 -7.24
C ALA A 30 -0.58 2.28 -6.29
N LEU A 31 -0.20 2.05 -5.03
CA LEU A 31 -0.04 3.08 -4.01
C LEU A 31 1.41 3.05 -3.54
N LEU A 32 2.16 4.10 -3.85
CA LEU A 32 3.59 4.21 -3.59
C LEU A 32 3.83 5.32 -2.56
N ILE A 33 4.34 4.96 -1.39
CA ILE A 33 4.46 5.87 -0.26
C ILE A 33 5.91 5.91 0.23
N ALA A 34 6.48 7.12 0.27
CA ALA A 34 7.76 7.41 0.92
C ALA A 34 7.50 8.09 2.26
N GLY A 35 7.86 7.43 3.35
CA GLY A 35 7.70 7.90 4.73
C GLY A 35 9.02 8.08 5.48
N VAL A 36 10.15 8.22 4.78
CA VAL A 36 11.46 8.44 5.39
C VAL A 36 11.75 9.93 5.60
N ASP A 37 12.65 10.23 6.52
CA ASP A 37 13.05 11.59 6.86
C ASP A 37 13.86 12.30 5.75
N TYR A 38 14.13 13.59 5.94
CA TYR A 38 14.85 14.42 4.96
C TYR A 38 16.24 13.92 4.62
N THR A 39 16.95 13.26 5.54
CA THR A 39 18.30 12.75 5.32
C THR A 39 18.32 11.64 4.29
N TYR A 40 17.37 10.73 4.37
CA TYR A 40 17.33 9.54 3.53
C TYR A 40 16.32 9.62 2.38
N ALA A 41 15.38 10.56 2.41
CA ALA A 41 14.33 10.70 1.39
C ALA A 41 14.86 10.75 -0.06
N PRO A 42 15.97 11.47 -0.38
CA PRO A 42 16.46 11.53 -1.75
C PRO A 42 16.88 10.17 -2.33
N THR A 43 17.36 9.25 -1.49
CA THR A 43 17.88 7.94 -1.93
C THR A 43 16.94 6.80 -1.61
N TYR A 44 16.56 6.65 -0.35
CA TYR A 44 15.85 5.45 0.14
C TYR A 44 14.33 5.61 0.21
N GLY A 45 13.83 6.83 0.20
CA GLY A 45 12.40 7.11 0.20
C GLY A 45 11.94 7.60 -1.17
N ASN A 46 11.96 8.92 -1.37
CA ASN A 46 11.53 9.55 -2.61
C ASN A 46 12.31 9.04 -3.84
N GLY A 47 13.62 8.80 -3.69
CA GLY A 47 14.45 8.28 -4.76
C GLY A 47 13.97 6.91 -5.26
N GLN A 48 13.69 5.98 -4.35
CA GLN A 48 13.17 4.66 -4.70
C GLN A 48 11.77 4.74 -5.33
N ILE A 49 10.86 5.52 -4.73
CA ILE A 49 9.51 5.70 -5.25
C ILE A 49 9.53 6.34 -6.65
N ASN A 50 10.33 7.38 -6.85
CA ASN A 50 10.48 8.03 -8.15
C ASN A 50 11.05 7.08 -9.21
N TYR A 51 12.06 6.28 -8.86
CA TYR A 51 12.59 5.28 -9.76
C TYR A 51 11.54 4.23 -10.13
N ALA A 52 10.82 3.70 -9.14
CA ALA A 52 9.78 2.70 -9.34
C ALA A 52 8.64 3.23 -10.21
N SER A 53 8.15 4.44 -9.96
CA SER A 53 7.06 5.06 -10.73
C SER A 53 7.48 5.37 -12.17
N THR A 54 8.69 5.88 -12.36
CA THR A 54 9.19 6.22 -13.71
C THR A 54 9.37 4.97 -14.57
N ASN A 55 9.87 3.88 -14.00
CA ASN A 55 10.27 2.73 -14.80
C ASN A 55 9.23 1.60 -14.86
N TYR A 56 8.39 1.45 -13.81
CA TYR A 56 7.51 0.28 -13.67
C TYR A 56 6.05 0.64 -13.42
N PHE A 57 5.77 1.52 -12.46
CA PHE A 57 4.42 1.82 -12.01
C PHE A 57 3.89 3.10 -12.69
N ASN A 58 3.60 3.02 -13.97
CA ASN A 58 3.12 4.16 -14.78
C ASN A 58 2.13 3.71 -15.84
N SER A 59 1.47 4.68 -16.47
CA SER A 59 0.43 4.44 -17.48
C SER A 59 0.95 3.73 -18.73
N SER A 60 2.23 3.90 -19.10
CA SER A 60 2.85 3.20 -20.24
C SER A 60 2.93 1.69 -19.99
N ASN A 61 2.99 1.29 -18.73
CA ASN A 61 2.99 -0.10 -18.29
C ASN A 61 1.59 -0.58 -17.83
N GLY A 62 0.55 0.21 -18.10
CA GLY A 62 -0.83 -0.12 -17.72
C GLY A 62 -1.13 0.03 -16.22
N VAL A 63 -0.30 0.76 -15.48
CA VAL A 63 -0.48 0.93 -14.03
C VAL A 63 -0.88 2.37 -13.71
N ASN A 64 -1.96 2.52 -12.96
CA ASN A 64 -2.40 3.79 -12.39
C ASN A 64 -1.81 3.96 -10.98
N ALA A 65 -0.73 4.72 -10.85
CA ALA A 65 -0.01 4.90 -9.59
C ALA A 65 -0.43 6.16 -8.84
N HIS A 66 -0.78 6.01 -7.57
CA HIS A 66 -0.93 7.09 -6.60
C HIS A 66 0.37 7.22 -5.81
N ILE A 67 1.01 8.39 -5.87
CA ILE A 67 2.35 8.62 -5.34
C ILE A 67 2.29 9.64 -4.22
N PHE A 68 2.86 9.28 -3.07
CA PHE A 68 2.97 10.13 -1.90
C PHE A 68 4.43 10.20 -1.45
N LEU A 69 5.05 11.34 -1.70
CA LEU A 69 6.45 11.58 -1.38
C LEU A 69 6.60 12.29 -0.03
N HIS A 70 7.69 12.06 0.65
CA HIS A 70 8.06 12.82 1.84
C HIS A 70 8.46 14.26 1.45
N PRO A 71 8.10 15.31 2.22
CA PRO A 71 7.43 15.26 3.53
C PRO A 71 5.89 15.24 3.47
N GLU A 72 5.28 15.53 2.32
CA GLU A 72 3.83 15.68 2.17
C GLU A 72 3.07 14.40 2.52
N SER A 73 3.67 13.22 2.29
CA SER A 73 3.10 11.92 2.64
C SER A 73 2.65 11.85 4.09
N GLY A 74 3.38 12.49 5.01
CA GLY A 74 3.06 12.52 6.44
C GLY A 74 1.70 13.12 6.77
N SER A 75 1.20 14.04 5.95
CA SER A 75 -0.10 14.71 6.11
C SER A 75 -1.23 14.05 5.28
N ARG A 76 -0.94 12.99 4.52
CA ARG A 76 -1.87 12.38 3.57
C ARG A 76 -2.57 11.11 4.06
N ARG A 77 -2.56 10.86 5.37
CA ARG A 77 -3.16 9.67 5.99
C ARG A 77 -4.57 9.39 5.47
N ASP A 78 -5.47 10.35 5.54
CA ASP A 78 -6.88 10.14 5.19
C ASP A 78 -7.08 9.90 3.68
N SER A 79 -6.29 10.56 2.83
CA SER A 79 -6.28 10.31 1.39
C SER A 79 -5.82 8.89 1.07
N ILE A 80 -4.78 8.42 1.75
CA ILE A 80 -4.23 7.08 1.59
C ILE A 80 -5.24 6.03 2.06
N LEU A 81 -5.85 6.20 3.23
CA LEU A 81 -6.90 5.30 3.74
C LEU A 81 -8.13 5.27 2.81
N THR A 82 -8.50 6.40 2.22
CA THR A 82 -9.58 6.48 1.23
C THR A 82 -9.26 5.62 0.01
N LEU A 83 -8.05 5.73 -0.55
CA LEU A 83 -7.60 4.90 -1.67
C LEU A 83 -7.57 3.42 -1.30
N MET A 84 -7.03 3.07 -0.14
CA MET A 84 -7.01 1.68 0.35
C MET A 84 -8.43 1.12 0.46
N ASN A 85 -9.38 1.91 0.93
CA ASN A 85 -10.77 1.52 1.07
C ASN A 85 -11.49 1.33 -0.28
N GLN A 86 -11.10 2.07 -1.31
CA GLN A 86 -11.59 1.90 -2.68
C GLN A 86 -11.06 0.63 -3.35
N GLY A 87 -9.92 0.13 -2.86
CA GLY A 87 -9.19 -1.01 -3.40
C GLY A 87 -7.97 -0.58 -4.21
N ILE A 88 -6.83 -1.12 -3.86
CA ILE A 88 -5.54 -0.92 -4.53
C ILE A 88 -4.90 -2.29 -4.76
N GLY A 89 -4.40 -2.56 -5.96
CA GLY A 89 -3.78 -3.85 -6.30
C GLY A 89 -2.43 -4.05 -5.62
N PHE A 90 -1.60 -3.01 -5.60
CA PHE A 90 -0.25 -3.08 -5.04
C PHE A 90 0.05 -1.86 -4.16
N ILE A 91 0.62 -2.10 -2.98
CA ILE A 91 1.04 -1.03 -2.06
C ILE A 91 2.51 -1.23 -1.72
N ASN A 92 3.32 -0.20 -1.94
CA ASN A 92 4.67 -0.13 -1.41
C ASN A 92 4.78 1.03 -0.41
N TYR A 93 5.25 0.71 0.78
CA TYR A 93 5.62 1.69 1.79
C TYR A 93 7.12 1.59 2.07
N THR A 94 7.83 2.70 1.95
CA THR A 94 9.23 2.83 2.34
C THR A 94 9.34 3.91 3.41
N GLY A 95 9.63 3.50 4.65
CA GLY A 95 9.70 4.42 5.78
C GLY A 95 9.71 3.68 7.11
N HIS A 96 9.82 4.46 8.20
CA HIS A 96 9.86 3.90 9.54
C HIS A 96 8.52 3.28 9.94
N GLY A 97 8.58 2.14 10.61
CA GLY A 97 7.42 1.41 11.15
C GLY A 97 7.64 0.97 12.58
N GLU A 98 6.54 0.70 13.26
CA GLU A 98 6.45 0.05 14.55
C GLU A 98 5.54 -1.18 14.44
N ASP A 99 5.46 -1.99 15.46
CA ASP A 99 4.66 -3.22 15.47
C ASP A 99 3.19 -3.02 15.08
N TYR A 100 2.66 -1.82 15.28
CA TYR A 100 1.24 -1.51 15.11
C TYR A 100 0.96 -0.35 14.16
N ARG A 101 1.99 0.28 13.55
CA ARG A 101 1.76 1.42 12.63
C ARG A 101 2.92 1.66 11.65
N TRP A 102 2.61 2.33 10.57
CA TRP A 102 3.56 3.12 9.79
C TRP A 102 3.71 4.50 10.43
N MET A 103 4.92 5.04 10.47
CA MET A 103 5.19 6.33 11.12
C MET A 103 4.76 7.53 10.27
N ASN A 104 5.02 7.48 8.97
CA ASN A 104 4.73 8.57 8.04
C ASN A 104 4.16 8.04 6.70
N PRO A 105 2.85 8.11 6.49
CA PRO A 105 1.84 8.65 7.39
C PRO A 105 1.59 7.74 8.60
N ASN A 106 1.03 8.31 9.67
CA ASN A 106 0.66 7.53 10.85
C ASN A 106 -0.60 6.68 10.56
N ILE A 107 -0.41 5.49 9.99
CA ILE A 107 -1.47 4.51 9.72
C ILE A 107 -1.29 3.34 10.67
N THR A 108 -2.32 3.06 11.45
CA THR A 108 -2.30 2.05 12.51
C THR A 108 -3.06 0.78 12.11
N THR A 109 -2.84 -0.30 12.86
CA THR A 109 -3.63 -1.54 12.70
C THR A 109 -5.13 -1.30 12.90
N THR A 110 -5.51 -0.39 13.81
CA THR A 110 -6.92 -0.01 14.02
C THR A 110 -7.53 0.65 12.77
N ASP A 111 -6.75 1.44 12.04
CA ASP A 111 -7.21 2.03 10.78
C ASP A 111 -7.48 0.94 9.73
N LEU A 112 -6.59 -0.06 9.65
CA LEU A 112 -6.76 -1.18 8.73
C LEU A 112 -7.98 -2.04 9.08
N ASP A 113 -8.28 -2.23 10.35
CA ASP A 113 -9.47 -2.96 10.81
C ASP A 113 -10.78 -2.26 10.42
N SER A 114 -10.74 -0.95 10.17
CA SER A 114 -11.90 -0.15 9.75
C SER A 114 -12.17 -0.16 8.24
N LEU A 115 -11.24 -0.67 7.42
CA LEU A 115 -11.37 -0.71 5.98
C LEU A 115 -12.50 -1.65 5.53
N LYS A 116 -13.21 -1.24 4.48
CA LYS A 116 -14.33 -1.99 3.89
C LYS A 116 -14.04 -2.44 2.45
N ASN A 117 -12.77 -2.67 2.14
CA ASN A 117 -12.28 -3.09 0.82
C ASN A 117 -12.41 -4.61 0.59
N TRP A 118 -13.53 -5.18 1.01
CA TRP A 118 -13.82 -6.61 0.85
C TRP A 118 -13.62 -7.07 -0.59
N HIS A 119 -12.91 -8.18 -0.77
CA HIS A 119 -12.58 -8.77 -2.08
C HIS A 119 -11.73 -7.87 -2.99
N LYS A 120 -11.12 -6.81 -2.43
CA LYS A 120 -10.18 -5.94 -3.12
C LYS A 120 -8.87 -5.89 -2.32
N TYR A 121 -8.23 -7.05 -2.21
CA TYR A 121 -7.05 -7.24 -1.38
C TYR A 121 -5.80 -6.80 -2.11
N SER A 122 -4.96 -6.05 -1.42
CA SER A 122 -3.68 -5.56 -1.94
C SER A 122 -2.55 -6.55 -1.67
N VAL A 123 -1.60 -6.62 -2.59
CA VAL A 123 -0.25 -7.09 -2.25
C VAL A 123 0.49 -5.91 -1.62
N VAL A 124 1.00 -6.10 -0.41
CA VAL A 124 1.65 -5.03 0.36
C VAL A 124 3.10 -5.38 0.63
N ILE A 125 4.00 -4.47 0.25
CA ILE A 125 5.43 -4.55 0.59
C ILE A 125 5.77 -3.35 1.47
N THR A 126 6.32 -3.64 2.64
CA THR A 126 6.88 -2.64 3.54
C THR A 126 8.38 -2.79 3.62
N ASN A 127 9.08 -1.68 3.48
CA ASN A 127 10.53 -1.57 3.56
C ASN A 127 10.87 -0.47 4.59
N GLY A 128 11.28 -0.90 5.78
CA GLY A 128 11.55 -0.03 6.92
C GLY A 128 12.77 -0.44 7.71
#